data_168a862bee59e819666f8e78d3b0f715
#
_entry.id   168a862bee59e819666f8e78d3b0f715
#
_cell.length_a   1.000
_cell.length_b   1.000
_cell.length_c   1.000
_cell.angle_alpha   90.00
_cell.angle_beta   90.00
_cell.angle_gamma   90.00
#
_symmetry.space_group_name_H-M   'P 1'
#
loop_
_entity.id
_entity.type
_entity.pdbx_description
1 polymer ?
#
loop_
_entity_poly.entity_id
_entity_poly.type
_entity_poly.pdbx_seq_one_letter_code
_entity_poly.pdbx_strand_id
1 'polypeptide(L)'
;MQIPTYKDTIPFVPPISEGIVVKIYDGDSITIASRLPYDDSPLYRFSVRVLGIDCPEIRTKCKDEKQCAKMAKAHLKELIMNQKVILNVHGLDKYGRVLADVELFKDDQSINIAEEMIKNRYAVAYAGGKKTPPPNWLHYHLAKPE
;
A
#
# COMPACT_ATOMS: atom_id res chain seq x y z
N MET A 1 28.25 28.14 -16.52
CA MET A 1 27.22 27.26 -15.87
C MET A 1 27.45 25.83 -16.31
N GLN A 2 27.51 24.95 -15.35
CA GLN A 2 27.68 23.54 -15.62
C GLN A 2 26.33 22.92 -15.95
N ILE A 3 26.26 22.17 -17.05
CA ILE A 3 25.03 21.50 -17.47
C ILE A 3 24.95 20.16 -16.71
N PRO A 4 23.84 19.92 -15.98
CA PRO A 4 23.70 18.63 -15.27
C PRO A 4 23.52 17.47 -16.26
N THR A 5 24.01 16.31 -15.85
CA THR A 5 23.83 15.05 -16.58
C THR A 5 22.83 14.17 -15.82
N TYR A 6 22.44 13.06 -16.43
CA TYR A 6 21.53 12.09 -15.79
C TYR A 6 22.06 11.66 -14.42
N LYS A 7 23.36 11.42 -14.31
CA LYS A 7 23.99 10.97 -13.05
C LYS A 7 23.97 12.02 -11.94
N ASP A 8 23.79 13.28 -12.30
CA ASP A 8 23.71 14.38 -11.33
C ASP A 8 22.33 14.51 -10.71
N THR A 9 21.38 13.70 -11.13
CA THR A 9 19.98 13.78 -10.71
C THR A 9 19.55 12.52 -9.96
N ILE A 10 18.49 12.66 -9.17
CA ILE A 10 17.86 11.54 -8.48
C ILE A 10 16.38 11.56 -8.79
N PRO A 11 15.67 10.40 -8.70
CA PRO A 11 14.22 10.39 -8.82
C PRO A 11 13.57 11.22 -7.73
N PHE A 12 12.48 11.88 -8.07
CA PHE A 12 11.73 12.63 -7.07
C PHE A 12 10.90 11.68 -6.21
N VAL A 13 11.25 11.60 -4.93
CA VAL A 13 10.46 10.88 -3.93
C VAL A 13 9.67 11.93 -3.16
N PRO A 14 8.32 11.89 -3.19
CA PRO A 14 7.53 12.93 -2.53
C PRO A 14 7.84 13.01 -1.03
N PRO A 15 8.14 14.21 -0.50
CA PRO A 15 8.38 14.39 0.94
C PRO A 15 7.06 14.47 1.70
N ILE A 16 6.38 13.34 1.81
CA ILE A 16 5.08 13.21 2.49
C ILE A 16 5.22 12.25 3.65
N SER A 17 4.47 12.50 4.72
CA SER A 17 4.46 11.66 5.91
C SER A 17 3.06 11.27 6.38
N GLU A 18 2.03 11.81 5.73
CA GLU A 18 0.64 11.50 6.05
C GLU A 18 -0.26 11.84 4.86
N GLY A 19 -1.46 11.33 4.89
CA GLY A 19 -2.47 11.65 3.88
C GLY A 19 -3.81 11.03 4.22
N ILE A 20 -4.83 11.45 3.48
CA ILE A 20 -6.18 10.87 3.58
C ILE A 20 -6.34 9.86 2.47
N VAL A 21 -6.78 8.66 2.82
CA VAL A 21 -7.01 7.61 1.83
C VAL A 21 -8.26 7.96 1.02
N VAL A 22 -8.10 8.13 -0.29
CA VAL A 22 -9.18 8.53 -1.20
C VAL A 22 -9.61 7.42 -2.14
N LYS A 23 -8.79 6.38 -2.28
CA LYS A 23 -9.12 5.24 -3.14
C LYS A 23 -8.34 4.01 -2.69
N ILE A 24 -8.98 2.86 -2.77
CA ILE A 24 -8.34 1.56 -2.59
C ILE A 24 -8.30 0.89 -3.96
N TYR A 25 -7.10 0.51 -4.41
CA TYR A 25 -6.95 -0.21 -5.68
C TYR A 25 -7.07 -1.72 -5.45
N ASP A 26 -6.30 -2.25 -4.50
CA ASP A 26 -6.36 -3.64 -4.05
C ASP A 26 -5.83 -3.72 -2.61
N GLY A 27 -5.59 -4.92 -2.10
CA GLY A 27 -5.22 -5.13 -0.69
C GLY A 27 -3.87 -4.55 -0.28
N ASP A 28 -3.02 -4.15 -1.23
CA ASP A 28 -1.69 -3.61 -0.94
C ASP A 28 -1.39 -2.29 -1.68
N SER A 29 -2.38 -1.71 -2.35
CA SER A 29 -2.19 -0.48 -3.13
C SER A 29 -3.34 0.48 -2.92
N ILE A 30 -3.01 1.69 -2.49
CA ILE A 30 -3.97 2.73 -2.15
C ILE A 30 -3.60 4.04 -2.82
N THR A 31 -4.55 4.95 -2.88
CA THR A 31 -4.29 6.34 -3.30
C THR A 31 -4.61 7.25 -2.12
N ILE A 32 -3.69 8.14 -1.82
CA ILE A 32 -3.85 9.13 -0.76
C ILE A 32 -3.86 10.53 -1.34
N ALA A 33 -4.52 11.43 -0.63
CA ALA A 33 -4.45 12.88 -0.87
C ALA A 33 -3.53 13.48 0.18
N SER A 34 -2.53 14.23 -0.26
CA SER A 34 -1.58 14.88 0.63
C SER A 34 -1.04 16.16 0.01
N ARG A 35 -0.65 17.11 0.85
CA ARG A 35 0.02 18.33 0.41
C ARG A 35 1.52 18.14 0.50
N LEU A 36 2.23 18.81 -0.41
CA LEU A 36 3.69 18.91 -0.31
C LEU A 36 4.05 20.01 0.71
N PRO A 37 5.27 19.99 1.27
CA PRO A 37 5.65 20.91 2.35
C PRO A 37 6.07 22.30 1.84
N TYR A 38 5.20 22.94 1.05
CA TYR A 38 5.39 24.33 0.66
C TYR A 38 4.05 25.07 0.73
N ASP A 39 4.12 26.41 0.90
CA ASP A 39 2.93 27.25 1.01
C ASP A 39 2.09 27.13 -0.28
N ASP A 40 0.77 27.11 -0.08
CA ASP A 40 -0.20 27.01 -1.18
C ASP A 40 -0.12 25.70 -1.99
N SER A 41 0.48 24.65 -1.44
CA SER A 41 0.46 23.36 -2.09
C SER A 41 -1.00 22.90 -2.28
N PRO A 42 -1.39 22.49 -3.50
CA PRO A 42 -2.67 21.81 -3.67
C PRO A 42 -2.63 20.42 -3.02
N LEU A 43 -3.80 19.80 -2.93
CA LEU A 43 -3.88 18.40 -2.57
C LEU A 43 -3.53 17.56 -3.78
N TYR A 44 -2.43 16.83 -3.69
CA TYR A 44 -2.00 15.92 -4.75
C TYR A 44 -2.47 14.49 -4.44
N ARG A 45 -2.62 13.70 -5.49
CA ARG A 45 -2.84 12.26 -5.37
C ARG A 45 -1.51 11.54 -5.45
N PHE A 46 -1.29 10.60 -4.54
CA PHE A 46 -0.13 9.73 -4.60
C PHE A 46 -0.59 8.28 -4.54
N SER A 47 -0.09 7.49 -5.47
CA SER A 47 -0.29 6.05 -5.45
C SER A 47 0.73 5.44 -4.49
N VAL A 48 0.28 4.68 -3.51
CA VAL A 48 1.12 4.12 -2.45
C VAL A 48 1.02 2.60 -2.48
N ARG A 49 2.18 1.95 -2.54
CA ARG A 49 2.33 0.50 -2.37
C ARG A 49 2.71 0.24 -0.93
N VAL A 50 1.87 -0.50 -0.22
CA VAL A 50 2.12 -0.86 1.18
C VAL A 50 3.28 -1.84 1.26
N LEU A 51 4.33 -1.47 1.99
CA LEU A 51 5.51 -2.31 2.16
C LEU A 51 5.25 -3.51 3.07
N GLY A 52 6.01 -4.56 2.81
CA GLY A 52 6.07 -5.73 3.67
C GLY A 52 5.10 -6.84 3.31
N ILE A 53 4.20 -6.62 2.35
CA ILE A 53 3.19 -7.61 1.99
C ILE A 53 3.01 -7.78 0.50
N ASP A 54 2.46 -8.94 0.15
CA ASP A 54 1.90 -9.22 -1.16
C ASP A 54 0.50 -9.76 -0.97
N CYS A 55 -0.45 -9.23 -1.73
CA CYS A 55 -1.86 -9.58 -1.67
C CYS A 55 -2.30 -10.30 -2.94
N PRO A 56 -3.45 -11.02 -2.90
CA PRO A 56 -4.00 -11.58 -4.13
C PRO A 56 -4.35 -10.48 -5.12
N GLU A 57 -4.17 -10.76 -6.39
CA GLU A 57 -4.36 -9.78 -7.46
C GLU A 57 -5.79 -9.85 -8.00
N ILE A 58 -6.41 -8.67 -8.21
CA ILE A 58 -7.74 -8.57 -8.81
C ILE A 58 -7.69 -8.96 -10.28
N ARG A 59 -6.59 -8.60 -10.97
CA ARG A 59 -6.37 -8.96 -12.37
C ARG A 59 -5.72 -10.34 -12.46
N THR A 60 -6.53 -11.37 -12.29
CA THR A 60 -6.08 -12.76 -12.38
C THR A 60 -7.14 -13.59 -13.09
N LYS A 61 -6.72 -14.68 -13.71
CA LYS A 61 -7.63 -15.66 -14.30
C LYS A 61 -8.14 -16.69 -13.26
N CYS A 62 -7.48 -16.77 -12.11
CA CYS A 62 -7.86 -17.67 -11.02
C CYS A 62 -9.06 -17.09 -10.27
N LYS A 63 -10.20 -17.79 -10.30
CA LYS A 63 -11.43 -17.33 -9.66
C LYS A 63 -11.28 -17.21 -8.14
N ASP A 64 -10.58 -18.14 -7.51
CA ASP A 64 -10.37 -18.14 -6.06
C ASP A 64 -9.49 -16.97 -5.64
N GLU A 65 -8.42 -16.71 -6.39
CA GLU A 65 -7.56 -15.55 -6.14
C GLU A 65 -8.34 -14.24 -6.31
N LYS A 66 -9.12 -14.14 -7.38
CA LYS A 66 -9.92 -12.96 -7.65
C LYS A 66 -10.94 -12.68 -6.55
N GLN A 67 -11.59 -13.73 -6.05
CA GLN A 67 -12.53 -13.62 -4.94
C GLN A 67 -11.82 -13.13 -3.70
N CYS A 68 -10.68 -13.74 -3.36
CA CYS A 68 -9.89 -13.33 -2.20
C CYS A 68 -9.39 -11.89 -2.35
N ALA A 69 -8.98 -11.49 -3.55
CA ALA A 69 -8.55 -10.11 -3.82
C ALA A 69 -9.67 -9.10 -3.58
N LYS A 70 -10.89 -9.41 -3.98
CA LYS A 70 -12.05 -8.55 -3.71
C LYS A 70 -12.36 -8.46 -2.23
N MET A 71 -12.22 -9.55 -1.51
CA MET A 71 -12.42 -9.58 -0.04
C MET A 71 -11.34 -8.76 0.66
N ALA A 72 -10.08 -8.89 0.25
CA ALA A 72 -8.97 -8.12 0.79
C ALA A 72 -9.17 -6.62 0.57
N LYS A 73 -9.56 -6.23 -0.65
CA LYS A 73 -9.87 -4.84 -0.98
C LYS A 73 -10.99 -4.29 -0.13
N ALA A 74 -12.07 -5.06 0.02
CA ALA A 74 -13.23 -4.64 0.83
C ALA A 74 -12.85 -4.47 2.30
N HIS A 75 -12.05 -5.38 2.85
CA HIS A 75 -11.56 -5.29 4.23
C HIS A 75 -10.71 -4.04 4.42
N LEU A 76 -9.77 -3.79 3.52
CA LEU A 76 -8.92 -2.61 3.59
C LEU A 76 -9.73 -1.32 3.48
N LYS A 77 -10.71 -1.30 2.56
CA LYS A 77 -11.61 -0.15 2.39
C LYS A 77 -12.38 0.16 3.66
N GLU A 78 -12.92 -0.85 4.30
CA GLU A 78 -13.65 -0.68 5.56
C GLU A 78 -12.74 -0.12 6.65
N LEU A 79 -11.47 -0.56 6.67
CA LEU A 79 -10.51 -0.17 7.70
C LEU A 79 -10.01 1.26 7.53
N ILE A 80 -9.61 1.67 6.32
CA ILE A 80 -8.85 2.91 6.12
C ILE A 80 -9.46 3.92 5.14
N MET A 81 -10.52 3.58 4.42
CA MET A 81 -11.09 4.54 3.45
C MET A 81 -11.55 5.81 4.15
N ASN A 82 -11.18 6.97 3.60
CA ASN A 82 -11.46 8.29 4.16
C ASN A 82 -10.78 8.56 5.50
N GLN A 83 -9.82 7.72 5.90
CA GLN A 83 -9.07 7.89 7.13
C GLN A 83 -7.71 8.51 6.84
N LYS A 84 -7.20 9.26 7.83
CA LYS A 84 -5.83 9.76 7.80
C LYS A 84 -4.89 8.61 8.15
N VAL A 85 -3.90 8.40 7.30
CA VAL A 85 -2.84 7.42 7.56
C VAL A 85 -1.49 8.12 7.67
N ILE A 86 -0.61 7.52 8.43
CA ILE A 86 0.77 7.98 8.61
C ILE A 86 1.65 7.08 7.74
N LEU A 87 2.59 7.71 7.04
CA LEU A 87 3.47 7.03 6.10
C LEU A 87 4.92 7.13 6.55
N ASN A 88 5.65 6.03 6.43
CA ASN A 88 7.10 6.04 6.45
C ASN A 88 7.56 5.66 5.04
N VAL A 89 7.97 6.67 4.26
CA VAL A 89 8.30 6.51 2.85
C VAL A 89 9.72 5.99 2.70
N HIS A 90 9.89 4.92 1.93
CA HIS A 90 11.18 4.28 1.66
C HIS A 90 11.69 4.50 0.24
N GLY A 91 10.91 5.10 -0.64
CA GLY A 91 11.30 5.34 -2.02
C GLY A 91 10.15 5.11 -2.98
N LEU A 92 10.48 4.79 -4.22
CA LEU A 92 9.50 4.48 -5.27
C LEU A 92 9.72 3.06 -5.77
N ASP A 93 8.63 2.43 -6.23
CA ASP A 93 8.77 1.16 -6.93
C ASP A 93 9.06 1.40 -8.43
N LYS A 94 9.22 0.32 -9.19
CA LYS A 94 9.53 0.41 -10.62
C LYS A 94 8.43 1.05 -11.45
N TYR A 95 7.22 1.18 -10.90
CA TYR A 95 6.08 1.82 -11.56
C TYR A 95 5.87 3.25 -11.09
N GLY A 96 6.76 3.78 -10.25
CA GLY A 96 6.67 5.14 -9.72
C GLY A 96 5.71 5.30 -8.54
N ARG A 97 5.23 4.21 -7.96
CA ARG A 97 4.41 4.28 -6.75
C ARG A 97 5.29 4.50 -5.53
N VAL A 98 4.77 5.24 -4.57
CA VAL A 98 5.45 5.46 -3.29
C VAL A 98 5.44 4.16 -2.49
N LEU A 99 6.63 3.70 -2.11
CA LEU A 99 6.77 2.55 -1.20
C LEU A 99 6.78 3.05 0.23
N ALA A 100 5.84 2.61 1.04
CA ALA A 100 5.73 3.12 2.41
C ALA A 100 5.16 2.08 3.37
N ASP A 101 5.63 2.16 4.62
CA ASP A 101 4.91 1.58 5.74
C ASP A 101 3.72 2.49 6.01
N VAL A 102 2.55 1.91 6.24
CA VAL A 102 1.30 2.63 6.42
C VAL A 102 0.69 2.27 7.77
N GLU A 103 0.41 3.29 8.58
CA GLU A 103 -0.19 3.11 9.90
C GLU A 103 -1.46 3.93 10.03
N LEU A 104 -2.45 3.34 10.69
CA LEU A 104 -3.68 4.01 11.09
C LEU A 104 -3.69 4.19 12.60
N PHE A 105 -3.94 5.41 13.06
CA PHE A 105 -4.15 5.68 14.50
C PHE A 105 -5.65 5.74 14.75
N LYS A 106 -6.13 4.84 15.60
CA LYS A 106 -7.55 4.77 15.93
C LYS A 106 -7.70 4.32 17.38
N ASP A 107 -8.53 5.03 18.14
CA ASP A 107 -8.81 4.72 19.55
C ASP A 107 -7.52 4.63 20.38
N ASP A 108 -6.60 5.58 20.18
CA ASP A 108 -5.29 5.67 20.84
C ASP A 108 -4.36 4.49 20.53
N GLN A 109 -4.67 3.72 19.47
CA GLN A 109 -3.84 2.61 19.04
C GLN A 109 -3.30 2.86 17.64
N SER A 110 -2.08 2.37 17.41
CA SER A 110 -1.46 2.36 16.09
C SER A 110 -1.68 1.00 15.45
N ILE A 111 -2.25 0.98 14.25
CA ILE A 111 -2.48 -0.24 13.48
C ILE A 111 -1.56 -0.20 12.26
N ASN A 112 -0.62 -1.13 12.19
CA ASN A 112 0.21 -1.31 11.00
C ASN A 112 -0.63 -2.07 9.96
N ILE A 113 -0.84 -1.46 8.80
CA ILE A 113 -1.73 -2.01 7.78
C ILE A 113 -1.21 -3.33 7.23
N ALA A 114 0.10 -3.45 6.99
CA ALA A 114 0.70 -4.69 6.51
C ALA A 114 0.45 -5.84 7.50
N GLU A 115 0.69 -5.60 8.79
CA GLU A 115 0.46 -6.60 9.83
C GLU A 115 -1.01 -6.99 9.92
N GLU A 116 -1.91 -6.03 9.81
CA GLU A 116 -3.36 -6.27 9.85
C GLU A 116 -3.81 -7.16 8.69
N MET A 117 -3.28 -6.91 7.49
CA MET A 117 -3.63 -7.71 6.32
C MET A 117 -3.08 -9.15 6.44
N ILE A 118 -1.88 -9.32 6.99
CA ILE A 118 -1.32 -10.66 7.24
C ILE A 118 -2.12 -11.40 8.31
N LYS A 119 -2.45 -10.72 9.40
CA LYS A 119 -3.22 -11.29 10.51
C LYS A 119 -4.57 -11.86 10.04
N ASN A 120 -5.23 -11.15 9.14
CA ASN A 120 -6.51 -11.58 8.58
C ASN A 120 -6.34 -12.50 7.37
N ARG A 121 -5.11 -12.88 7.06
CA ARG A 121 -4.73 -13.79 5.98
C ARG A 121 -5.22 -13.33 4.60
N TYR A 122 -5.20 -12.02 4.39
CA TYR A 122 -5.38 -11.42 3.06
C TYR A 122 -4.04 -11.11 2.38
N ALA A 123 -2.94 -11.35 3.09
CA ALA A 123 -1.61 -11.04 2.58
C ALA A 123 -0.60 -12.03 3.13
N VAL A 124 0.51 -12.17 2.42
CA VAL A 124 1.71 -12.86 2.92
C VAL A 124 2.84 -11.84 3.04
N ALA A 125 3.80 -12.12 3.91
CA ALA A 125 4.97 -11.27 4.05
C ALA A 125 5.76 -11.25 2.74
N TYR A 126 6.26 -10.07 2.38
CA TYR A 126 7.01 -9.87 1.15
C TYR A 126 8.07 -8.77 1.37
N ALA A 127 9.33 -9.12 1.16
CA ALA A 127 10.46 -8.21 1.39
C ALA A 127 11.08 -7.67 0.08
N GLY A 128 10.38 -7.84 -1.05
CA GLY A 128 10.89 -7.49 -2.36
C GLY A 128 11.44 -8.72 -3.09
N GLY A 129 11.78 -8.55 -4.36
CA GLY A 129 12.30 -9.62 -5.18
C GLY A 129 11.21 -10.55 -5.71
N LYS A 130 11.48 -11.86 -5.66
CA LYS A 130 10.54 -12.86 -6.15
C LYS A 130 9.37 -13.04 -5.18
N LYS A 131 8.15 -12.97 -5.70
CA LYS A 131 6.95 -13.22 -4.92
C LYS A 131 6.76 -14.73 -4.68
N THR A 132 6.32 -15.07 -3.48
CA THR A 132 6.00 -16.45 -3.10
C THR A 132 4.56 -16.52 -2.60
N PRO A 133 3.57 -16.42 -3.51
CA PRO A 133 2.17 -16.48 -3.11
C PRO A 133 1.80 -17.87 -2.58
N PRO A 134 0.75 -18.00 -1.77
CA PRO A 134 0.27 -19.32 -1.38
C PRO A 134 -0.24 -20.08 -2.61
N PRO A 135 -0.25 -21.43 -2.58
CA PRO A 135 -0.77 -22.22 -3.71
C PRO A 135 -2.23 -21.89 -4.05
N ASN A 136 -3.03 -21.53 -3.05
CA ASN A 136 -4.41 -21.08 -3.23
C ASN A 136 -4.74 -20.01 -2.20
N TRP A 137 -5.00 -18.80 -2.68
CA TRP A 137 -5.26 -17.65 -1.81
C TRP A 137 -6.52 -17.81 -0.95
N LEU A 138 -7.58 -18.37 -1.54
CA LEU A 138 -8.83 -18.53 -0.81
C LEU A 138 -8.68 -19.54 0.33
N HIS A 139 -8.02 -20.67 0.07
CA HIS A 139 -7.73 -21.67 1.11
C HIS A 139 -6.84 -21.06 2.21
N TYR A 140 -5.84 -20.28 1.82
CA TYR A 140 -4.96 -19.58 2.75
C TYR A 140 -5.77 -18.67 3.68
N HIS A 141 -6.67 -17.85 3.10
CA HIS A 141 -7.52 -16.95 3.88
C HIS A 141 -8.47 -17.70 4.81
N LEU A 142 -9.14 -18.73 4.31
CA LEU A 142 -10.12 -19.49 5.08
C LEU A 142 -9.50 -20.33 6.20
N ALA A 143 -8.20 -20.64 6.12
CA ALA A 143 -7.48 -21.40 7.13
C ALA A 143 -7.03 -20.57 8.33
N LYS A 144 -7.44 -19.30 8.44
CA LYS A 144 -7.02 -18.46 9.56
C LYS A 144 -7.50 -19.02 10.88
N PRO A 145 -6.68 -18.96 11.96
CA PRO A 145 -7.08 -19.40 13.28
C PRO A 145 -8.23 -18.54 13.81
N GLU A 146 -9.12 -19.15 14.56
CA GLU A 146 -10.24 -18.46 15.23
C GLU A 146 -9.75 -17.58 16.37
#